data_aee5bdc923f22aa12fd011f89d271860
#
_entry.id   aee5bdc923f22aa12fd011f89d271860
#
_cell.length_a   1.000
_cell.length_b   1.000
_cell.length_c   1.000
_cell.angle_alpha   90.00
_cell.angle_beta   90.00
_cell.angle_gamma   90.00
#
_symmetry.space_group_name_H-M   'P 1'
#
loop_
_entity.id
_entity.type
_entity.pdbx_description
1 polymer ?
#
loop_
_entity_poly.entity_id
_entity_poly.type
_entity_poly.pdbx_seq_one_letter_code
_entity_poly.pdbx_strand_id
1 'polypeptide(L)'
;MEQPTVAIIGAGISGLTCAFYLQKKGISFQIIEADTQVGGRVKTEHYKGYLLDRGFQVLLTNYPELKQVIDLKAIHAKPFRSGATIYTDEKILEMDNPFENPASIFSMLFSPIGSLTDKVKVYQLIRKVASFKEEELLRYKGTDTLTFLRQYGFSEKFIDLFFKPFFGGVFLEFDLKTSSRVFKIFFLKLFVWEAVFTA
;
A
#
# COMPACT_ATOMS: atom_id res chain seq x y z
N MET A 1 6.54 -7.68 -42.34
CA MET A 1 6.19 -7.61 -40.91
C MET A 1 4.81 -6.96 -40.81
N GLU A 2 3.85 -7.60 -40.20
CA GLU A 2 2.52 -7.00 -39.96
C GLU A 2 2.68 -5.80 -39.06
N GLN A 3 1.98 -4.72 -39.37
CA GLN A 3 2.00 -3.53 -38.51
C GLN A 3 1.28 -3.82 -37.19
N PRO A 4 1.82 -3.38 -36.04
CA PRO A 4 1.16 -3.60 -34.78
C PRO A 4 -0.18 -2.89 -34.72
N THR A 5 -1.21 -3.55 -34.21
CA THR A 5 -2.57 -3.01 -34.09
C THR A 5 -2.70 -2.03 -32.94
N VAL A 6 -1.84 -2.15 -31.92
CA VAL A 6 -1.85 -1.32 -30.70
C VAL A 6 -0.45 -0.81 -30.39
N ALA A 7 -0.32 0.49 -30.14
CA ALA A 7 0.89 1.10 -29.59
C ALA A 7 0.71 1.38 -28.09
N ILE A 8 1.61 0.86 -27.24
CA ILE A 8 1.63 1.08 -25.80
C ILE A 8 2.75 2.07 -25.49
N ILE A 9 2.42 3.19 -24.92
CA ILE A 9 3.39 4.22 -24.53
C ILE A 9 3.80 4.02 -23.07
N GLY A 10 5.08 3.70 -22.88
CA GLY A 10 5.69 3.42 -21.59
C GLY A 10 5.71 1.93 -21.22
N ALA A 11 6.87 1.45 -20.75
CA ALA A 11 7.10 0.10 -20.28
C ALA A 11 7.19 0.02 -18.74
N GLY A 12 6.42 0.84 -18.04
CA GLY A 12 6.13 0.66 -16.62
C GLY A 12 5.17 -0.49 -16.38
N ILE A 13 4.85 -0.79 -15.10
CA ILE A 13 3.98 -1.91 -14.72
C ILE A 13 2.64 -1.90 -15.46
N SER A 14 2.03 -0.73 -15.66
CA SER A 14 0.75 -0.60 -16.36
C SER A 14 0.85 -0.97 -17.84
N GLY A 15 1.89 -0.48 -18.55
CA GLY A 15 2.12 -0.79 -19.94
C GLY A 15 2.46 -2.27 -20.15
N LEU A 16 3.29 -2.84 -19.29
CA LEU A 16 3.65 -4.26 -19.33
C LEU A 16 2.43 -5.15 -19.03
N THR A 17 1.57 -4.77 -18.09
CA THR A 17 0.32 -5.48 -17.81
C THR A 17 -0.63 -5.41 -19.01
N CYS A 18 -0.74 -4.26 -19.66
CA CYS A 18 -1.51 -4.11 -20.90
C CYS A 18 -0.99 -5.06 -21.99
N ALA A 19 0.33 -5.06 -22.22
CA ALA A 19 0.99 -5.94 -23.18
C ALA A 19 0.71 -7.42 -22.89
N PHE A 20 0.79 -7.83 -21.63
CA PHE A 20 0.50 -9.18 -21.19
C PHE A 20 -0.93 -9.64 -21.57
N TYR A 21 -1.93 -8.78 -21.34
CA TYR A 21 -3.31 -9.11 -21.70
C TYR A 21 -3.56 -9.09 -23.23
N LEU A 22 -2.91 -8.19 -23.96
CA LEU A 22 -2.97 -8.18 -25.42
C LEU A 22 -2.35 -9.45 -26.00
N GLN A 23 -1.19 -9.87 -25.47
CA GLN A 23 -0.53 -11.11 -25.86
C GLN A 23 -1.42 -12.34 -25.62
N LYS A 24 -2.06 -12.41 -24.44
CA LYS A 24 -3.02 -13.50 -24.14
C LYS A 24 -4.20 -13.56 -25.11
N LYS A 25 -4.57 -12.42 -25.69
CA LYS A 25 -5.66 -12.32 -26.68
C LYS A 25 -5.18 -12.46 -28.13
N GLY A 26 -3.89 -12.69 -28.37
CA GLY A 26 -3.33 -12.77 -29.72
C GLY A 26 -3.36 -11.45 -30.49
N ILE A 27 -3.46 -10.32 -29.81
CA ILE A 27 -3.50 -8.97 -30.41
C ILE A 27 -2.06 -8.48 -30.57
N SER A 28 -1.70 -8.09 -31.81
CA SER A 28 -0.37 -7.52 -32.12
C SER A 28 -0.20 -6.15 -31.47
N PHE A 29 0.94 -5.93 -30.79
CA PHE A 29 1.24 -4.66 -30.15
C PHE A 29 2.72 -4.31 -30.24
N GLN A 30 3.04 -3.04 -30.04
CA GLN A 30 4.39 -2.51 -29.87
C GLN A 30 4.45 -1.66 -28.60
N ILE A 31 5.52 -1.85 -27.81
CA ILE A 31 5.79 -1.00 -26.64
C ILE A 31 6.84 0.05 -27.05
N ILE A 32 6.55 1.30 -26.72
CA ILE A 32 7.45 2.45 -26.95
C ILE A 32 7.85 2.98 -25.57
N GLU A 33 9.14 2.85 -25.23
CA GLU A 33 9.70 3.29 -23.95
C GLU A 33 10.75 4.36 -24.18
N ALA A 34 10.74 5.41 -23.38
CA ALA A 34 11.69 6.52 -23.47
C ALA A 34 13.02 6.23 -22.76
N ASP A 35 13.00 5.36 -21.73
CA ASP A 35 14.20 4.92 -21.02
C ASP A 35 14.85 3.75 -21.75
N THR A 36 16.11 3.48 -21.43
CA THR A 36 16.89 2.33 -21.94
C THR A 36 16.46 1.01 -21.29
N GLN A 37 15.70 1.04 -20.22
CA GLN A 37 15.24 -0.12 -19.45
C GLN A 37 13.75 0.00 -19.12
N VAL A 38 13.09 -1.16 -19.06
CA VAL A 38 11.70 -1.26 -18.60
C VAL A 38 11.58 -1.09 -17.08
N GLY A 39 10.35 -0.91 -16.57
CA GLY A 39 10.04 -0.89 -15.14
C GLY A 39 9.48 0.44 -14.64
N GLY A 40 9.88 1.57 -15.24
CA GLY A 40 9.39 2.88 -14.85
C GLY A 40 9.66 3.20 -13.37
N ARG A 41 8.61 3.41 -12.57
CA ARG A 41 8.72 3.73 -11.13
C ARG A 41 9.09 2.55 -10.23
N VAL A 42 8.96 1.32 -10.72
CA VAL A 42 9.36 0.09 -9.98
C VAL A 42 10.68 -0.49 -10.50
N LYS A 43 11.43 0.30 -11.26
CA LYS A 43 12.74 -0.08 -11.78
C LYS A 43 13.76 -0.14 -10.64
N THR A 44 14.58 -1.20 -10.65
CA THR A 44 15.73 -1.37 -9.76
C THR A 44 17.01 -1.10 -10.54
N GLU A 45 17.89 -0.31 -9.99
CA GLU A 45 19.20 -0.02 -10.54
C GLU A 45 20.30 -0.81 -9.81
N HIS A 46 21.25 -1.33 -10.57
CA HIS A 46 22.42 -1.98 -10.01
C HIS A 46 23.56 -0.96 -9.92
N TYR A 47 23.99 -0.64 -8.72
CA TYR A 47 25.09 0.29 -8.49
C TYR A 47 26.10 -0.26 -7.50
N LYS A 48 27.32 -0.52 -7.96
CA LYS A 48 28.47 -0.99 -7.14
C LYS A 48 28.11 -2.21 -6.25
N GLY A 49 27.31 -3.15 -6.76
CA GLY A 49 26.87 -4.34 -6.02
C GLY A 49 25.64 -4.14 -5.16
N TYR A 50 25.06 -2.95 -5.14
CA TYR A 50 23.80 -2.65 -4.47
C TYR A 50 22.64 -2.65 -5.45
N LEU A 51 21.46 -3.02 -4.95
CA LEU A 51 20.17 -2.88 -5.63
C LEU A 51 19.51 -1.61 -5.12
N LEU A 52 19.27 -0.66 -6.02
CA LEU A 52 18.65 0.63 -5.70
C LEU A 52 17.30 0.72 -6.40
N ASP A 53 16.24 0.56 -5.66
CA ASP A 53 14.89 0.69 -6.19
C ASP A 53 14.46 2.14 -6.30
N ARG A 54 13.85 2.51 -7.43
CA ARG A 54 13.32 3.86 -7.65
C ARG A 54 12.02 4.11 -6.90
N GLY A 55 11.31 3.06 -6.57
CA GLY A 55 9.99 3.11 -5.96
C GLY A 55 9.92 2.43 -4.61
N PHE A 56 8.70 2.31 -4.14
CA PHE A 56 8.38 1.68 -2.87
C PHE A 56 8.49 0.15 -2.99
N GLN A 57 9.23 -0.49 -2.09
CA GLN A 57 9.58 -1.91 -2.17
C GLN A 57 8.53 -2.87 -1.61
N VAL A 58 7.46 -2.36 -1.02
CA VAL A 58 6.42 -3.20 -0.42
C VAL A 58 5.37 -3.56 -1.44
N LEU A 59 5.21 -4.86 -1.68
CA LEU A 59 4.17 -5.40 -2.53
C LEU A 59 3.03 -5.97 -1.69
N LEU A 60 1.83 -5.43 -1.86
CA LEU A 60 0.62 -5.97 -1.24
C LEU A 60 0.10 -7.13 -2.09
N THR A 61 0.23 -8.37 -1.60
CA THR A 61 -0.06 -9.59 -2.35
C THR A 61 -1.55 -9.86 -2.56
N ASN A 62 -2.39 -9.06 -1.98
CA ASN A 62 -3.85 -9.24 -1.98
C ASN A 62 -4.61 -8.54 -3.09
N TYR A 63 -3.90 -7.91 -4.03
CA TYR A 63 -4.56 -7.46 -5.25
C TYR A 63 -4.91 -8.68 -6.12
N PRO A 64 -6.20 -8.92 -6.42
CA PRO A 64 -6.61 -10.08 -7.22
C PRO A 64 -5.91 -10.12 -8.59
N GLU A 65 -5.70 -8.94 -9.18
CA GLU A 65 -5.05 -8.76 -10.48
C GLU A 65 -3.56 -9.14 -10.43
N LEU A 66 -2.90 -8.89 -9.29
CA LEU A 66 -1.49 -9.20 -9.11
C LEU A 66 -1.20 -10.68 -9.37
N LYS A 67 -2.03 -11.55 -8.79
CA LYS A 67 -1.89 -13.01 -8.92
C LYS A 67 -2.05 -13.53 -10.34
N GLN A 68 -2.63 -12.73 -11.23
CA GLN A 68 -2.82 -13.08 -12.64
C GLN A 68 -1.62 -12.70 -13.50
N VAL A 69 -0.82 -11.73 -13.08
CA VAL A 69 0.27 -11.14 -13.88
C VAL A 69 1.65 -11.32 -13.28
N ILE A 70 1.76 -11.57 -11.97
CA ILE A 70 3.05 -11.71 -11.28
C ILE A 70 3.12 -13.06 -10.57
N ASP A 71 4.17 -13.81 -10.86
CA ASP A 71 4.55 -14.99 -10.07
C ASP A 71 5.45 -14.55 -8.91
N LEU A 72 4.90 -14.57 -7.69
CA LEU A 72 5.61 -14.18 -6.48
C LEU A 72 6.85 -15.05 -6.19
N LYS A 73 6.86 -16.31 -6.65
CA LYS A 73 8.03 -17.18 -6.51
C LYS A 73 9.14 -16.79 -7.48
N ALA A 74 8.78 -16.46 -8.71
CA ALA A 74 9.76 -16.04 -9.73
C ALA A 74 10.48 -14.74 -9.37
N ILE A 75 9.82 -13.83 -8.65
CA ILE A 75 10.43 -12.59 -8.16
C ILE A 75 11.05 -12.73 -6.76
N HIS A 76 11.17 -13.96 -6.24
CA HIS A 76 11.72 -14.25 -4.91
C HIS A 76 11.09 -13.42 -3.77
N ALA A 77 9.80 -13.10 -3.90
CA ALA A 77 9.07 -12.31 -2.92
C ALA A 77 9.16 -12.95 -1.52
N LYS A 78 9.53 -12.14 -0.52
CA LYS A 78 9.67 -12.59 0.87
C LYS A 78 8.72 -11.84 1.77
N PRO A 79 7.96 -12.52 2.65
CA PRO A 79 7.16 -11.86 3.64
C PRO A 79 8.05 -11.12 4.64
N PHE A 80 7.55 -10.03 5.19
CA PHE A 80 8.20 -9.33 6.28
C PHE A 80 7.21 -9.11 7.41
N ARG A 81 7.74 -8.91 8.62
CA ARG A 81 6.93 -8.64 9.81
C ARG A 81 6.23 -7.31 9.67
N SER A 82 4.92 -7.32 9.76
CA SER A 82 4.11 -6.09 9.72
C SER A 82 4.24 -5.36 11.05
N GLY A 83 4.62 -4.10 11.00
CA GLY A 83 4.76 -3.25 12.16
C GLY A 83 5.19 -1.84 11.77
N ALA A 84 5.34 -1.00 12.77
CA ALA A 84 5.84 0.36 12.60
C ALA A 84 6.74 0.75 13.78
N THR A 85 7.84 1.41 13.47
CA THR A 85 8.66 2.08 14.48
C THR A 85 8.37 3.58 14.41
N ILE A 86 7.87 4.14 15.49
CA ILE A 86 7.50 5.54 15.58
C ILE A 86 8.57 6.27 16.42
N TYR A 87 9.25 7.19 15.79
CA TYR A 87 10.21 8.06 16.45
C TYR A 87 9.50 9.31 16.95
N THR A 88 9.57 9.56 18.26
CA THR A 88 9.14 10.81 18.87
C THR A 88 10.37 11.49 19.48
N ASP A 89 10.26 12.77 19.80
CA ASP A 89 11.37 13.54 20.43
C ASP A 89 11.87 12.90 21.74
N GLU A 90 11.02 12.11 22.41
CA GLU A 90 11.35 11.51 23.70
C GLU A 90 11.65 10.02 23.65
N LYS A 91 11.05 9.28 22.72
CA LYS A 91 11.06 7.81 22.72
C LYS A 91 10.93 7.20 21.33
N ILE A 92 11.49 6.01 21.20
CA ILE A 92 11.25 5.10 20.07
C ILE A 92 10.15 4.13 20.51
N LEU A 93 9.09 4.05 19.73
CA LEU A 93 7.94 3.22 20.04
C LEU A 93 7.77 2.19 18.92
N GLU A 94 7.74 0.91 19.27
CA GLU A 94 7.50 -0.17 18.33
C GLU A 94 6.03 -0.59 18.40
N MET A 95 5.41 -0.74 17.26
CA MET A 95 4.06 -1.25 17.09
C MET A 95 4.08 -2.45 16.16
N ASP A 96 3.76 -3.62 16.70
CA ASP A 96 3.58 -4.84 15.94
C ASP A 96 2.13 -4.98 15.46
N ASN A 97 1.94 -5.72 14.39
CA ASN A 97 0.61 -6.11 13.94
C ASN A 97 0.02 -7.15 14.93
N PRO A 98 -1.07 -6.83 15.64
CA PRO A 98 -1.66 -7.75 16.63
C PRO A 98 -2.27 -9.02 16.01
N PHE A 99 -2.55 -9.01 14.71
CA PHE A 99 -3.03 -10.21 14.00
C PHE A 99 -1.91 -11.23 13.75
N GLU A 100 -0.66 -10.78 13.61
CA GLU A 100 0.52 -11.66 13.46
C GLU A 100 1.14 -12.00 14.81
N ASN A 101 1.11 -11.07 15.76
CA ASN A 101 1.64 -11.25 17.10
C ASN A 101 0.59 -10.86 18.16
N PRO A 102 -0.25 -11.81 18.63
CA PRO A 102 -1.27 -11.53 19.63
C PRO A 102 -0.73 -10.93 20.94
N ALA A 103 0.52 -11.25 21.31
CA ALA A 103 1.15 -10.67 22.50
C ALA A 103 1.36 -9.16 22.36
N SER A 104 1.47 -8.63 21.14
CA SER A 104 1.62 -7.19 20.89
C SER A 104 0.36 -6.38 21.24
N ILE A 105 -0.78 -7.01 21.45
CA ILE A 105 -1.99 -6.34 21.94
C ILE A 105 -1.71 -5.64 23.28
N PHE A 106 -0.97 -6.28 24.18
CA PHE A 106 -0.61 -5.67 25.46
C PHE A 106 0.32 -4.48 25.26
N SER A 107 1.37 -4.59 24.46
CA SER A 107 2.27 -3.47 24.17
C SER A 107 1.54 -2.31 23.49
N MET A 108 0.63 -2.62 22.58
CA MET A 108 -0.21 -1.62 21.91
C MET A 108 -1.16 -0.93 22.90
N LEU A 109 -1.80 -1.66 23.82
CA LEU A 109 -2.72 -1.09 24.82
C LEU A 109 -1.99 -0.13 25.78
N PHE A 110 -0.76 -0.46 26.17
CA PHE A 110 0.05 0.38 27.06
C PHE A 110 0.94 1.38 26.34
N SER A 111 0.95 1.40 25.02
CA SER A 111 1.69 2.39 24.23
C SER A 111 1.16 3.81 24.49
N PRO A 112 2.03 4.82 24.65
CA PRO A 112 1.63 6.22 24.81
C PRO A 112 1.08 6.85 23.52
N ILE A 113 1.03 6.10 22.41
CA ILE A 113 0.46 6.54 21.15
C ILE A 113 -1.07 6.46 21.23
N GLY A 114 -1.70 7.60 21.36
CA GLY A 114 -3.15 7.71 21.47
C GLY A 114 -3.72 7.22 22.80
N SER A 115 -4.99 7.46 22.98
CA SER A 115 -5.79 7.01 24.12
C SER A 115 -6.29 5.57 23.94
N LEU A 116 -6.78 4.94 24.99
CA LEU A 116 -7.45 3.65 24.90
C LEU A 116 -8.67 3.71 23.95
N THR A 117 -9.36 4.85 23.94
CA THR A 117 -10.47 5.07 23.02
C THR A 117 -10.03 5.10 21.56
N ASP A 118 -8.86 5.68 21.25
CA ASP A 118 -8.31 5.65 19.89
C ASP A 118 -8.01 4.20 19.45
N LYS A 119 -7.44 3.40 20.33
CA LYS A 119 -7.10 1.99 20.05
C LYS A 119 -8.34 1.15 19.80
N VAL A 120 -9.38 1.32 20.60
CA VAL A 120 -10.69 0.67 20.37
C VAL A 120 -11.28 1.09 19.03
N LYS A 121 -11.18 2.38 18.68
CA LYS A 121 -11.64 2.89 17.37
C LYS A 121 -10.86 2.32 16.20
N VAL A 122 -9.54 2.14 16.31
CA VAL A 122 -8.75 1.44 15.27
C VAL A 122 -9.30 0.06 15.04
N TYR A 123 -9.51 -0.73 16.10
CA TYR A 123 -10.08 -2.06 15.99
C TYR A 123 -11.48 -2.07 15.35
N GLN A 124 -12.36 -1.15 15.79
CA GLN A 124 -13.69 -0.99 15.21
C GLN A 124 -13.62 -0.60 13.73
N LEU A 125 -12.69 0.30 13.36
CA LEU A 125 -12.48 0.71 11.98
C LEU A 125 -12.01 -0.47 11.12
N ILE A 126 -11.03 -1.25 11.59
CA ILE A 126 -10.58 -2.47 10.89
C ILE A 126 -11.75 -3.41 10.64
N ARG A 127 -12.53 -3.72 11.66
CA ARG A 127 -13.71 -4.60 11.50
C ARG A 127 -14.75 -4.04 10.54
N LYS A 128 -15.02 -2.74 10.64
CA LYS A 128 -15.97 -2.06 9.76
C LYS A 128 -15.49 -2.08 8.30
N VAL A 129 -14.21 -1.77 8.06
CA VAL A 129 -13.67 -1.75 6.70
C VAL A 129 -13.57 -3.17 6.12
N ALA A 130 -13.23 -4.16 6.95
CA ALA A 130 -13.20 -5.57 6.55
C ALA A 130 -14.58 -6.15 6.17
N SER A 131 -15.66 -5.55 6.66
CA SER A 131 -17.04 -5.97 6.30
C SER A 131 -17.52 -5.44 4.95
N PHE A 132 -16.85 -4.45 4.36
CA PHE A 132 -17.23 -3.92 3.05
C PHE A 132 -16.66 -4.78 1.92
N LYS A 133 -17.46 -4.94 0.86
CA LYS A 133 -16.94 -5.43 -0.42
C LYS A 133 -16.13 -4.31 -1.10
N GLU A 134 -15.08 -4.67 -1.80
CA GLU A 134 -14.20 -3.70 -2.47
C GLU A 134 -14.98 -2.80 -3.43
N GLU A 135 -15.96 -3.35 -4.13
CA GLU A 135 -16.86 -2.62 -5.04
C GLU A 135 -17.69 -1.55 -4.33
N GLU A 136 -18.10 -1.80 -3.09
CA GLU A 136 -18.84 -0.83 -2.27
C GLU A 136 -17.93 0.32 -1.84
N LEU A 137 -16.68 0.01 -1.48
CA LEU A 137 -15.67 1.02 -1.18
C LEU A 137 -15.35 1.88 -2.39
N LEU A 138 -15.27 1.29 -3.59
CA LEU A 138 -15.03 2.04 -4.83
C LEU A 138 -16.16 3.03 -5.17
N ARG A 139 -17.40 2.71 -4.81
CA ARG A 139 -18.58 3.58 -5.01
C ARG A 139 -18.78 4.60 -3.90
N TYR A 140 -18.08 4.46 -2.79
CA TYR A 140 -18.25 5.33 -1.64
C TYR A 140 -17.84 6.78 -1.95
N LYS A 141 -18.76 7.72 -1.79
CA LYS A 141 -18.50 9.16 -1.85
C LYS A 141 -18.15 9.62 -0.44
N GLY A 142 -16.87 9.73 -0.14
CA GLY A 142 -16.38 10.16 1.15
C GLY A 142 -15.85 11.60 1.15
N THR A 143 -15.62 12.10 2.34
CA THR A 143 -14.85 13.32 2.60
C THR A 143 -13.35 13.06 2.37
N ASP A 144 -12.50 14.06 2.59
CA ASP A 144 -11.07 13.85 2.77
C ASP A 144 -10.77 12.98 4.01
N THR A 145 -9.59 12.39 4.05
CA THR A 145 -9.18 11.46 5.12
C THR A 145 -9.15 12.13 6.48
N LEU A 146 -8.62 13.37 6.59
CA LEU A 146 -8.54 14.08 7.86
C LEU A 146 -9.92 14.33 8.46
N THR A 147 -10.84 14.84 7.66
CA THR A 147 -12.23 15.06 8.07
C THR A 147 -12.89 13.75 8.49
N PHE A 148 -12.68 12.65 7.75
CA PHE A 148 -13.18 11.33 8.11
C PHE A 148 -12.66 10.86 9.47
N LEU A 149 -11.36 10.96 9.73
CA LEU A 149 -10.74 10.53 10.98
C LEU A 149 -11.28 11.33 12.18
N ARG A 150 -11.45 12.64 12.04
CA ARG A 150 -12.07 13.53 13.05
C ARG A 150 -13.53 13.15 13.32
N GLN A 151 -14.32 12.96 12.27
CA GLN A 151 -15.73 12.54 12.40
C GLN A 151 -15.86 11.14 12.99
N TYR A 152 -14.89 10.25 12.74
CA TYR A 152 -14.84 8.93 13.37
C TYR A 152 -14.52 9.04 14.86
N GLY A 153 -13.98 10.18 15.29
CA GLY A 153 -13.71 10.58 16.66
C GLY A 153 -12.33 10.21 17.16
N PHE A 154 -11.34 10.04 16.30
CA PHE A 154 -9.95 9.92 16.72
C PHE A 154 -9.46 11.22 17.32
N SER A 155 -8.59 11.13 18.34
CA SER A 155 -7.96 12.31 18.94
C SER A 155 -6.98 12.96 17.98
N GLU A 156 -6.85 14.30 18.04
CA GLU A 156 -5.87 15.03 17.23
C GLU A 156 -4.45 14.50 17.48
N LYS A 157 -4.12 14.20 18.75
CA LYS A 157 -2.83 13.60 19.10
C LYS A 157 -2.56 12.29 18.36
N PHE A 158 -3.55 11.42 18.24
CA PHE A 158 -3.39 10.15 17.52
C PHE A 158 -3.32 10.37 16.01
N ILE A 159 -4.09 11.31 15.47
CA ILE A 159 -4.01 11.70 14.07
C ILE A 159 -2.61 12.22 13.74
N ASP A 160 -2.06 13.10 14.55
CA ASP A 160 -0.75 13.72 14.32
C ASP A 160 0.42 12.74 14.49
N LEU A 161 0.37 11.85 15.47
CA LEU A 161 1.47 10.93 15.76
C LEU A 161 1.45 9.65 14.91
N PHE A 162 0.29 9.23 14.43
CA PHE A 162 0.17 7.98 13.69
C PHE A 162 -0.34 8.16 12.27
N PHE A 163 -1.55 8.71 12.09
CA PHE A 163 -2.16 8.75 10.76
C PHE A 163 -1.44 9.68 9.79
N LYS A 164 -1.06 10.88 10.21
CA LYS A 164 -0.36 11.84 9.34
C LYS A 164 1.01 11.32 8.88
N PRO A 165 1.92 10.87 9.78
CA PRO A 165 3.22 10.38 9.34
C PRO A 165 3.08 9.14 8.44
N PHE A 166 2.25 8.19 8.83
CA PHE A 166 2.12 6.94 8.11
C PHE A 166 1.44 7.14 6.74
N PHE A 167 0.23 7.69 6.74
CA PHE A 167 -0.51 7.89 5.48
C PHE A 167 0.00 9.07 4.67
N GLY A 168 0.63 10.06 5.30
CA GLY A 168 1.36 11.11 4.60
C GLY A 168 2.48 10.55 3.73
N GLY A 169 3.19 9.55 4.23
CA GLY A 169 4.18 8.80 3.43
C GLY A 169 3.55 7.97 2.30
N VAL A 170 2.42 7.29 2.59
CA VAL A 170 1.70 6.47 1.59
C VAL A 170 1.09 7.33 0.48
N PHE A 171 0.49 8.47 0.84
CA PHE A 171 -0.21 9.35 -0.10
C PHE A 171 0.68 10.44 -0.69
N LEU A 172 1.92 10.57 -0.18
CA LEU A 172 2.85 11.65 -0.50
C LEU A 172 2.25 13.05 -0.25
N GLU A 173 1.39 13.16 0.76
CA GLU A 173 0.80 14.42 1.23
C GLU A 173 0.38 14.34 2.69
N PHE A 174 0.85 15.28 3.52
CA PHE A 174 0.72 15.23 4.98
C PHE A 174 -0.58 15.86 5.52
N ASP A 175 -1.32 16.60 4.70
CA ASP A 175 -2.59 17.22 5.08
C ASP A 175 -3.75 16.22 5.14
N LEU A 176 -3.54 14.98 4.68
CA LEU A 176 -4.55 13.93 4.56
C LEU A 176 -5.79 14.36 3.76
N LYS A 177 -5.57 15.14 2.68
CA LYS A 177 -6.63 15.58 1.74
C LYS A 177 -7.08 14.49 0.80
N THR A 178 -6.29 13.43 0.66
CA THR A 178 -6.67 12.23 -0.12
C THR A 178 -8.00 11.69 0.38
N SER A 179 -8.85 11.26 -0.56
CA SER A 179 -10.20 10.78 -0.26
C SER A 179 -10.19 9.67 0.80
N SER A 180 -11.09 9.75 1.77
CA SER A 180 -11.32 8.71 2.78
C SER A 180 -11.72 7.35 2.18
N ARG A 181 -12.17 7.30 0.92
CA ARG A 181 -12.34 6.08 0.16
C ARG A 181 -11.00 5.38 -0.08
N VAL A 182 -10.02 6.11 -0.60
CA VAL A 182 -8.67 5.61 -0.85
C VAL A 182 -8.03 5.18 0.46
N PHE A 183 -8.13 6.01 1.51
CA PHE A 183 -7.69 5.66 2.85
C PHE A 183 -8.26 4.31 3.32
N LYS A 184 -9.58 4.08 3.22
CA LYS A 184 -10.21 2.84 3.66
C LYS A 184 -9.71 1.62 2.90
N ILE A 185 -9.51 1.75 1.57
CA ILE A 185 -8.98 0.67 0.74
C ILE A 185 -7.54 0.32 1.19
N PHE A 186 -6.68 1.33 1.32
CA PHE A 186 -5.31 1.11 1.78
C PHE A 186 -5.25 0.58 3.21
N PHE A 187 -6.06 1.14 4.11
CA PHE A 187 -6.16 0.70 5.49
C PHE A 187 -6.57 -0.78 5.58
N LEU A 188 -7.56 -1.20 4.79
CA LEU A 188 -7.95 -2.60 4.68
C LEU A 188 -6.79 -3.47 4.18
N LYS A 189 -6.13 -3.07 3.09
CA LYS A 189 -5.04 -3.83 2.49
C LYS A 189 -3.83 -3.97 3.44
N LEU A 190 -3.54 -2.95 4.25
CA LEU A 190 -2.40 -2.94 5.17
C LEU A 190 -2.64 -3.72 6.46
N PHE A 191 -3.84 -3.66 7.02
CA PHE A 191 -4.13 -4.23 8.35
C PHE A 191 -4.81 -5.60 8.31
N VAL A 192 -5.35 -6.01 7.18
CA VAL A 192 -6.09 -7.29 7.07
C VAL A 192 -5.29 -8.33 6.28
N TRP A 193 -4.18 -7.94 5.61
CA TRP A 193 -3.53 -8.80 4.63
C TRP A 193 -2.00 -8.74 4.66
N GLU A 194 -1.37 -9.83 4.18
CA GLU A 194 0.08 -9.96 4.13
C GLU A 194 0.71 -9.02 3.10
N ALA A 195 1.78 -8.36 3.49
CA ALA A 195 2.67 -7.64 2.61
C ALA A 195 3.99 -8.40 2.41
N VAL A 196 4.61 -8.30 1.26
CA VAL A 196 5.89 -8.92 0.96
C VAL A 196 6.87 -7.93 0.36
N PHE A 197 8.17 -8.16 0.58
CA PHE A 197 9.24 -7.52 -0.17
C PHE A 197 9.56 -8.30 -1.43
N THR A 198 9.93 -7.59 -2.49
CA THR A 198 10.65 -8.14 -3.62
C THR A 198 12.15 -7.92 -3.37
N ALA A 199 12.95 -8.95 -3.49
CA ALA A 199 14.40 -8.87 -3.40
C ALA A 199 15.01 -8.56 -4.77
#